data_5938fe4154918e1ffe0c93d611c5042c
#
_entry.id   5938fe4154918e1ffe0c93d611c5042c
#
_cell.length_a   1.000
_cell.length_b   1.000
_cell.length_c   1.000
_cell.angle_alpha   90.00
_cell.angle_beta   90.00
_cell.angle_gamma   90.00
#
_symmetry.space_group_name_H-M   'P 1'
#
loop_
_entity.id
_entity.type
_entity.pdbx_description
1 polymer ?
#
loop_
_entity_poly.entity_id
_entity_poly.type
_entity_poly.pdbx_seq_one_letter_code
_entity_poly.pdbx_strand_id
1 'polypeptide(L)'
;MTKRESLRRAGGVLILALPVLLGGCASTFHYSEVTGQRFFTTNLNTFPVNISRVDGRSVLVGESLTRVDTGVRVIEVQGPPNLTNPGDFKNITIDVKVCTRYYIVAFKPNRLESDFTPQIDYELPVPGCTPPAAYK
;
A
#
# COMPACT_ATOMS: atom_id res chain seq x y z
N MET A 1 -64.03 9.98 -61.92
CA MET A 1 -63.42 8.68 -61.49
C MET A 1 -61.93 8.87 -61.36
N THR A 2 -61.45 9.15 -60.21
CA THR A 2 -60.02 9.38 -59.94
C THR A 2 -59.64 8.56 -58.72
N LYS A 3 -58.86 7.52 -58.95
CA LYS A 3 -58.38 6.58 -58.00
C LYS A 3 -57.12 7.19 -57.34
N ARG A 4 -57.22 7.56 -56.09
CA ARG A 4 -56.07 8.04 -55.29
C ARG A 4 -55.36 6.83 -54.68
N GLU A 5 -54.17 6.55 -55.16
CA GLU A 5 -53.27 5.59 -54.56
C GLU A 5 -52.55 6.26 -53.36
N SER A 6 -52.77 5.70 -52.22
CA SER A 6 -52.17 6.08 -50.98
C SER A 6 -50.78 5.45 -50.89
N LEU A 7 -49.70 6.25 -51.01
CA LEU A 7 -48.35 5.84 -50.84
C LEU A 7 -48.04 5.79 -49.30
N ARG A 8 -48.05 4.62 -48.73
CA ARG A 8 -47.59 4.38 -47.36
C ARG A 8 -46.08 4.42 -47.37
N ARG A 9 -45.50 5.49 -46.85
CA ARG A 9 -44.09 5.57 -46.52
C ARG A 9 -43.84 4.80 -45.21
N ALA A 10 -43.21 3.64 -45.31
CA ALA A 10 -42.67 2.93 -44.19
C ALA A 10 -41.33 3.60 -43.78
N GLY A 11 -41.39 4.43 -42.75
CA GLY A 11 -40.21 4.99 -42.13
C GLY A 11 -39.54 3.93 -41.23
N GLY A 12 -38.50 3.28 -41.72
CA GLY A 12 -37.68 2.41 -40.92
C GLY A 12 -36.79 3.24 -39.97
N VAL A 13 -37.09 3.19 -38.70
CA VAL A 13 -36.21 3.74 -37.64
C VAL A 13 -35.03 2.79 -37.45
N LEU A 14 -33.91 3.17 -38.01
CA LEU A 14 -32.65 2.46 -37.78
C LEU A 14 -32.13 2.83 -36.38
N ILE A 15 -32.43 1.99 -35.37
CA ILE A 15 -31.87 2.13 -34.03
C ILE A 15 -30.42 1.63 -34.08
N LEU A 16 -29.48 2.58 -34.20
CA LEU A 16 -28.07 2.32 -33.98
C LEU A 16 -27.86 2.04 -32.49
N ALA A 17 -27.80 0.77 -32.13
CA ALA A 17 -27.33 0.35 -30.81
C ALA A 17 -25.82 0.62 -30.72
N LEU A 18 -25.44 1.72 -30.08
CA LEU A 18 -24.05 1.99 -29.68
C LEU A 18 -23.68 1.03 -28.57
N PRO A 19 -22.69 0.14 -28.73
CA PRO A 19 -22.16 -0.61 -27.61
C PRO A 19 -21.38 0.38 -26.75
N VAL A 20 -21.93 0.72 -25.58
CA VAL A 20 -21.20 1.41 -24.50
C VAL A 20 -20.14 0.44 -24.00
N LEU A 21 -18.93 0.58 -24.51
CA LEU A 21 -17.74 -0.06 -23.94
C LEU A 21 -17.47 0.61 -22.59
N LEU A 22 -18.09 0.07 -21.54
CA LEU A 22 -17.69 0.31 -20.16
C LEU A 22 -16.32 -0.34 -19.95
N GLY A 23 -15.29 0.25 -20.53
CA GLY A 23 -13.91 -0.01 -20.17
C GLY A 23 -13.71 0.50 -18.75
N GLY A 24 -14.05 -0.32 -17.76
CA GLY A 24 -13.65 -0.09 -16.38
C GLY A 24 -12.14 0.01 -16.35
N CYS A 25 -11.60 1.21 -16.10
CA CYS A 25 -10.21 1.37 -15.71
C CYS A 25 -10.04 0.63 -14.39
N ALA A 26 -9.67 -0.64 -14.44
CA ALA A 26 -9.09 -1.33 -13.31
C ALA A 26 -7.74 -0.67 -13.07
N SER A 27 -7.70 0.40 -12.29
CA SER A 27 -6.46 0.96 -11.78
C SER A 27 -5.86 -0.07 -10.84
N THR A 28 -4.98 -0.89 -11.36
CA THR A 28 -4.16 -1.81 -10.57
C THR A 28 -3.20 -0.96 -9.77
N PHE A 29 -3.56 -0.65 -8.53
CA PHE A 29 -2.66 0.04 -7.61
C PHE A 29 -1.57 -0.93 -7.18
N HIS A 30 -0.34 -0.66 -7.63
CA HIS A 30 0.84 -1.44 -7.29
C HIS A 30 1.61 -0.72 -6.19
N TYR A 31 1.11 -0.78 -4.97
CA TYR A 31 1.80 -0.24 -3.82
C TYR A 31 2.01 -1.32 -2.77
N SER A 32 2.97 -1.08 -1.92
CA SER A 32 3.19 -1.84 -0.71
C SER A 32 3.07 -0.93 0.50
N GLU A 33 3.14 -1.49 1.67
CA GLU A 33 2.93 -0.75 2.90
C GLU A 33 4.00 -1.10 3.92
N VAL A 34 4.42 -0.11 4.71
CA VAL A 34 5.25 -0.32 5.88
C VAL A 34 4.53 0.18 7.12
N THR A 35 4.71 -0.53 8.22
CA THR A 35 4.16 -0.15 9.52
C THR A 35 5.14 -0.48 10.63
N GLY A 36 5.20 0.39 11.63
CA GLY A 36 5.92 0.14 12.87
C GLY A 36 5.01 -0.37 13.99
N GLN A 37 3.72 -0.54 13.72
CA GLN A 37 2.77 -1.08 14.69
C GLN A 37 2.97 -2.58 14.86
N ARG A 38 2.77 -3.04 16.10
CA ARG A 38 2.93 -4.43 16.47
C ARG A 38 1.59 -5.02 16.84
N PHE A 39 1.09 -5.94 16.02
CA PHE A 39 -0.18 -6.61 16.28
C PHE A 39 -0.02 -7.99 16.93
N PHE A 40 1.11 -8.67 16.69
CA PHE A 40 1.39 -9.99 17.24
C PHE A 40 2.67 -9.94 18.08
N THR A 41 2.59 -10.38 19.32
CA THR A 41 3.70 -10.31 20.28
C THR A 41 4.20 -11.69 20.62
N THR A 42 4.98 -12.28 19.74
CA THR A 42 5.63 -13.57 20.03
C THR A 42 7.05 -13.41 20.58
N ASN A 43 7.72 -12.30 20.25
CA ASN A 43 9.10 -12.05 20.68
C ASN A 43 9.13 -10.92 21.73
N LEU A 44 9.60 -11.25 22.93
CA LEU A 44 9.68 -10.32 24.07
C LEU A 44 10.71 -9.20 23.89
N ASN A 45 11.66 -9.37 22.98
CA ASN A 45 12.74 -8.41 22.73
C ASN A 45 12.46 -7.48 21.54
N THR A 46 11.25 -7.52 20.99
CA THR A 46 10.82 -6.62 19.92
C THR A 46 9.84 -5.58 20.43
N PHE A 47 9.95 -4.36 19.91
CA PHE A 47 9.15 -3.21 20.31
C PHE A 47 8.60 -2.50 19.07
N PRO A 48 7.44 -1.84 19.15
CA PRO A 48 6.92 -1.04 18.06
C PRO A 48 7.86 0.15 17.77
N VAL A 49 7.85 0.61 16.52
CA VAL A 49 8.57 1.79 16.08
C VAL A 49 7.62 2.76 15.40
N ASN A 50 8.03 4.01 15.25
CA ASN A 50 7.34 4.97 14.38
C ASN A 50 8.09 5.07 13.06
N ILE A 51 7.40 4.98 11.94
CA ILE A 51 7.98 5.28 10.63
C ILE A 51 8.12 6.81 10.53
N SER A 52 9.35 7.28 10.34
CA SER A 52 9.67 8.71 10.31
C SER A 52 9.85 9.24 8.89
N ARG A 53 10.63 8.51 8.08
CA ARG A 53 10.89 8.88 6.69
C ARG A 53 10.98 7.65 5.79
N VAL A 54 10.63 7.87 4.52
CA VAL A 54 10.85 6.92 3.43
C VAL A 54 11.68 7.63 2.36
N ASP A 55 12.85 7.09 2.02
CA ASP A 55 13.81 7.69 1.07
C ASP A 55 14.10 9.18 1.37
N GLY A 56 14.25 9.52 2.66
CA GLY A 56 14.50 10.87 3.14
C GLY A 56 13.29 11.81 3.17
N ARG A 57 12.11 11.37 2.72
CA ARG A 57 10.86 12.16 2.78
C ARG A 57 10.11 11.84 4.05
N SER A 58 9.73 12.87 4.79
CA SER A 58 8.94 12.72 6.03
C SER A 58 7.58 12.11 5.76
N VAL A 59 7.19 11.19 6.62
CA VAL A 59 5.86 10.57 6.66
C VAL A 59 4.98 11.39 7.61
N LEU A 60 3.67 11.41 7.36
CA LEU A 60 2.72 12.08 8.24
C LEU A 60 2.72 11.39 9.62
N VAL A 61 2.92 12.18 10.66
CA VAL A 61 2.92 11.69 12.04
C VAL A 61 1.54 11.15 12.40
N GLY A 62 1.50 9.91 12.91
CA GLY A 62 0.26 9.26 13.32
C GLY A 62 -0.36 8.32 12.28
N GLU A 63 0.19 8.22 11.08
CA GLU A 63 -0.22 7.16 10.14
C GLU A 63 0.24 5.79 10.65
N SER A 64 -0.72 4.88 10.80
CA SER A 64 -0.43 3.50 11.18
C SER A 64 0.15 2.66 10.05
N LEU A 65 -0.10 3.07 8.81
CA LEU A 65 0.34 2.41 7.58
C LEU A 65 0.87 3.46 6.61
N THR A 66 2.11 3.30 6.17
CA THR A 66 2.73 4.17 5.18
C THR A 66 2.86 3.44 3.86
N ARG A 67 2.33 4.03 2.79
CA ARG A 67 2.47 3.48 1.44
C ARG A 67 3.88 3.72 0.91
N VAL A 68 4.41 2.69 0.26
CA VAL A 68 5.74 2.73 -0.35
C VAL A 68 5.70 2.09 -1.73
N ASP A 69 6.51 2.62 -2.64
CA ASP A 69 6.69 2.03 -3.96
C ASP A 69 7.61 0.81 -3.89
N THR A 70 7.50 -0.07 -4.87
CA THR A 70 8.35 -1.26 -5.00
C THR A 70 9.81 -0.91 -5.27
N GLY A 71 10.72 -1.87 -5.01
CA GLY A 71 12.16 -1.73 -5.16
C GLY A 71 12.88 -1.39 -3.87
N VAL A 72 14.16 -1.10 -3.95
CA VAL A 72 14.99 -0.83 -2.77
C VAL A 72 14.61 0.51 -2.16
N ARG A 73 14.23 0.49 -0.88
CA ARG A 73 13.80 1.67 -0.10
C ARG A 73 14.57 1.77 1.20
N VAL A 74 14.85 3.00 1.58
CA VAL A 74 15.45 3.31 2.89
C VAL A 74 14.36 3.86 3.79
N ILE A 75 14.05 3.12 4.85
CA ILE A 75 13.03 3.48 5.83
C ILE A 75 13.74 3.94 7.11
N GLU A 76 13.49 5.18 7.51
CA GLU A 76 13.92 5.70 8.81
C GLU A 76 12.85 5.43 9.85
N VAL A 77 13.23 4.78 10.92
CA VAL A 77 12.35 4.48 12.03
C VAL A 77 12.84 5.12 13.31
N GLN A 78 11.89 5.59 14.11
CA GLN A 78 12.15 6.04 15.47
C GLN A 78 11.82 4.91 16.43
N GLY A 79 12.80 4.54 17.25
CA GLY A 79 12.66 3.50 18.27
C GLY A 79 11.74 3.92 19.42
N PRO A 80 11.45 2.98 20.33
CA PRO A 80 10.60 3.27 21.48
C PRO A 80 11.25 4.32 22.39
N PRO A 81 10.46 5.29 22.89
CA PRO A 81 10.96 6.27 23.84
C PRO A 81 11.32 5.62 25.17
N ASN A 82 12.22 6.24 25.89
CA ASN A 82 12.51 5.97 27.30
C ASN A 82 12.30 7.23 28.14
N LEU A 83 12.58 7.16 29.44
CA LEU A 83 12.33 8.29 30.36
C LEU A 83 13.13 9.56 30.03
N THR A 84 14.23 9.44 29.30
CA THR A 84 15.17 10.55 29.03
C THR A 84 15.34 10.85 27.54
N ASN A 85 14.85 9.97 26.66
CA ASN A 85 15.05 10.07 25.22
C ASN A 85 13.74 9.76 24.48
N PRO A 86 13.32 10.61 23.52
CA PRO A 86 12.10 10.36 22.69
C PRO A 86 12.22 9.17 21.75
N GLY A 87 13.39 8.54 21.69
CA GLY A 87 13.73 7.42 20.81
C GLY A 87 14.71 7.85 19.72
N ASP A 88 15.72 7.00 19.51
CA ASP A 88 16.74 7.20 18.48
C ASP A 88 16.18 6.89 17.08
N PHE A 89 16.76 7.50 16.04
CA PHE A 89 16.42 7.25 14.65
C PHE A 89 17.43 6.29 14.04
N LYS A 90 16.93 5.28 13.34
CA LYS A 90 17.75 4.33 12.59
C LYS A 90 17.13 3.99 11.25
N ASN A 91 17.98 3.66 10.29
CA ASN A 91 17.57 3.27 8.94
C ASN A 91 17.58 1.76 8.79
N ILE A 92 16.59 1.26 8.05
CA ILE A 92 16.56 -0.08 7.49
C ILE A 92 16.38 0.00 5.99
N THR A 93 17.16 -0.77 5.24
CA THR A 93 17.02 -0.89 3.78
C THR A 93 16.23 -2.15 3.46
N ILE A 94 15.16 -2.01 2.69
CA ILE A 94 14.26 -3.09 2.32
C ILE A 94 14.11 -3.13 0.80
N ASP A 95 14.22 -4.31 0.20
CA ASP A 95 13.78 -4.54 -1.17
C ASP A 95 12.28 -4.84 -1.16
N VAL A 96 11.50 -3.80 -1.44
CA VAL A 96 10.05 -3.80 -1.30
C VAL A 96 9.42 -4.55 -2.47
N LYS A 97 8.80 -5.69 -2.20
CA LYS A 97 8.00 -6.47 -3.15
C LYS A 97 6.64 -5.81 -3.36
N VAL A 98 6.06 -6.02 -4.54
CA VAL A 98 4.72 -5.50 -4.83
C VAL A 98 3.65 -6.14 -3.92
N CYS A 99 2.61 -5.38 -3.56
CA CYS A 99 1.47 -5.85 -2.77
C CYS A 99 1.85 -6.47 -1.41
N THR A 100 2.95 -6.03 -0.81
CA THR A 100 3.45 -6.59 0.45
C THR A 100 3.43 -5.53 1.55
N ARG A 101 2.95 -5.92 2.72
CA ARG A 101 2.99 -5.11 3.93
C ARG A 101 4.10 -5.63 4.85
N TYR A 102 5.02 -4.73 5.20
CA TYR A 102 6.15 -5.01 6.07
C TYR A 102 5.89 -4.48 7.48
N TYR A 103 6.07 -5.34 8.46
CA TYR A 103 5.99 -4.97 9.87
C TYR A 103 7.40 -4.81 10.41
N ILE A 104 7.78 -3.55 10.69
CA ILE A 104 9.11 -3.19 11.16
C ILE A 104 9.06 -3.01 12.66
N VAL A 105 10.02 -3.58 13.35
CA VAL A 105 10.15 -3.52 14.82
C VAL A 105 11.56 -3.13 15.24
N ALA A 106 11.69 -2.61 16.45
CA ALA A 106 12.95 -2.44 17.12
C ALA A 106 13.30 -3.72 17.90
N PHE A 107 14.37 -4.37 17.54
CA PHE A 107 14.92 -5.47 18.32
C PHE A 107 15.92 -4.94 19.35
N LYS A 108 15.73 -5.31 20.61
CA LYS A 108 16.61 -4.96 21.72
C LYS A 108 17.03 -6.24 22.45
N PRO A 109 18.32 -6.63 22.39
CA PRO A 109 18.82 -7.78 23.14
C PRO A 109 18.63 -7.61 24.65
N ASN A 110 18.83 -6.39 25.12
CA ASN A 110 18.57 -5.97 26.49
C ASN A 110 17.48 -4.89 26.50
N ARG A 111 16.38 -5.13 27.21
CA ARG A 111 15.22 -4.23 27.29
C ARG A 111 15.54 -2.89 27.94
N LEU A 112 16.59 -2.83 28.75
CA LEU A 112 17.01 -1.63 29.50
C LEU A 112 17.90 -0.71 28.64
N GLU A 113 18.49 -1.22 27.57
CA GLU A 113 19.30 -0.41 26.66
C GLU A 113 18.44 0.51 25.80
N SER A 114 18.97 1.70 25.52
CA SER A 114 18.34 2.63 24.57
C SER A 114 18.56 2.21 23.12
N ASP A 115 19.67 1.52 22.86
CA ASP A 115 20.04 1.08 21.51
C ASP A 115 19.12 -0.05 21.01
N PHE A 116 18.88 -0.07 19.69
CA PHE A 116 18.04 -1.08 19.04
C PHE A 116 18.52 -1.35 17.61
N THR A 117 18.11 -2.48 17.07
CA THR A 117 18.31 -2.81 15.67
C THR A 117 16.93 -2.88 14.98
N PRO A 118 16.68 -2.05 13.95
CA PRO A 118 15.44 -2.18 13.19
C PRO A 118 15.47 -3.46 12.34
N GLN A 119 14.37 -4.21 12.36
CA GLN A 119 14.25 -5.44 11.57
C GLN A 119 12.82 -5.63 11.09
N ILE A 120 12.65 -6.43 10.05
CA ILE A 120 11.33 -6.90 9.61
C ILE A 120 10.93 -8.05 10.54
N ASP A 121 9.80 -7.91 11.22
CA ASP A 121 9.24 -8.95 12.07
C ASP A 121 8.53 -10.01 11.24
N TYR A 122 7.66 -9.56 10.32
CA TYR A 122 6.97 -10.42 9.35
C TYR A 122 6.43 -9.60 8.15
N GLU A 123 6.02 -10.32 7.12
CA GLU A 123 5.44 -9.77 5.90
C GLU A 123 4.03 -10.36 5.71
N LEU A 124 3.08 -9.54 5.25
CA LEU A 124 1.73 -9.97 4.87
C LEU A 124 1.35 -9.39 3.51
N PRO A 125 0.50 -10.06 2.74
CA PRO A 125 -0.06 -9.46 1.53
C PRO A 125 -0.95 -8.26 1.87
N VAL A 126 -0.89 -7.22 1.06
CA VAL A 126 -1.81 -6.06 1.17
C VAL A 126 -3.20 -6.48 0.72
N PRO A 127 -4.24 -6.37 1.58
CA PRO A 127 -5.59 -6.76 1.22
C PRO A 127 -6.10 -6.00 0.00
N GLY A 128 -6.67 -6.73 -0.96
CA GLY A 128 -7.23 -6.16 -2.19
C GLY A 128 -6.20 -5.73 -3.24
N CYS A 129 -4.91 -5.89 -2.97
CA CYS A 129 -3.85 -5.66 -3.95
C CYS A 129 -3.60 -6.92 -4.78
N THR A 130 -3.61 -6.79 -6.10
CA THR A 130 -3.32 -7.89 -7.02
C THR A 130 -2.02 -7.60 -7.75
N PRO A 131 -0.95 -8.40 -7.54
CA PRO A 131 0.31 -8.21 -8.25
C PRO A 131 0.11 -8.36 -9.77
N PRO A 132 0.78 -7.56 -10.60
CA PRO A 132 0.79 -7.79 -12.04
C PRO A 132 1.39 -9.15 -12.37
N ALA A 133 0.96 -9.76 -13.49
CA ALA A 133 1.37 -11.10 -13.89
C ALA A 133 2.90 -11.29 -13.99
N ALA A 134 3.64 -10.20 -14.25
CA ALA A 134 5.10 -10.20 -14.34
C ALA A 134 5.83 -10.41 -12.98
N TYR A 135 5.10 -10.33 -11.86
CA TYR A 135 5.67 -10.45 -10.51
C TYR A 135 5.22 -11.71 -9.76
N LYS A 136 4.69 -12.70 -10.50
CA LYS A 136 4.35 -14.02 -9.94
C LYS A 136 5.52 -14.99 -10.04
#